data_884fe55505db9e23565117e74b43733b
#
_entry.id   884fe55505db9e23565117e74b43733b
#
_cell.length_a   1.000
_cell.length_b   1.000
_cell.length_c   1.000
_cell.angle_alpha   90.00
_cell.angle_beta   90.00
_cell.angle_gamma   90.00
#
_symmetry.space_group_name_H-M   'P 1'
#
loop_
_entity.id
_entity.type
_entity.pdbx_description
1 polymer ?
#
loop_
_entity_poly.entity_id
_entity_poly.type
_entity_poly.pdbx_seq_one_letter_code
_entity_poly.pdbx_strand_id
1 'polypeptide(L)'
;MDNKISNFIELTRLKKPIGFMLLFWPCVWGLTLAYDFNSSIIHFFKFIILFLCGSILMRSAGCIINDIVDKNFDIKVERTKTRPIASGKISIKLGIIYALLLCFVALLVLLNFNSFTIILAFCSMPLAFTYPYIKRFSHWPQLYLGITFNFGLLLGWTAVFSEISTQPIIFYLGAIFWTLGYDTVYGYQDIKDDEIIGVKSTSILFKKNPKMFIFFSYLLFVIFYLFTGFLMKFSLLFFLIALVPITHLVLQLIKFNSNEPFNCLKIFKSNNQFGFLIFMNLIIEKVQI
;
A
#
# COMPACT_ATOMS: atom_id res chain seq x y z
N MET A 1 12.41 6.99 -30.46
CA MET A 1 11.65 5.96 -29.70
C MET A 1 11.91 6.05 -28.20
N ASP A 2 13.10 6.44 -27.77
CA ASP A 2 13.51 6.45 -26.35
C ASP A 2 12.68 7.36 -25.44
N ASN A 3 12.17 8.47 -25.97
CA ASN A 3 11.42 9.44 -25.16
C ASN A 3 10.01 8.94 -24.74
N LYS A 4 9.34 8.12 -25.56
CA LYS A 4 7.98 7.60 -25.24
C LYS A 4 8.02 6.52 -24.17
N ILE A 5 8.98 5.60 -24.25
CA ILE A 5 9.18 4.54 -23.27
C ILE A 5 9.60 5.14 -21.92
N SER A 6 10.53 6.08 -21.93
CA SER A 6 10.96 6.79 -20.73
C SER A 6 9.80 7.52 -20.04
N ASN A 7 8.97 8.24 -20.80
CA ASN A 7 7.80 8.93 -20.27
C ASN A 7 6.74 7.96 -19.71
N PHE A 8 6.55 6.79 -20.34
CA PHE A 8 5.65 5.74 -19.82
C PHE A 8 6.17 5.17 -18.48
N ILE A 9 7.46 4.85 -18.40
CA ILE A 9 8.10 4.34 -17.17
C ILE A 9 8.03 5.38 -16.04
N GLU A 10 8.19 6.67 -16.35
CA GLU A 10 8.04 7.75 -15.40
C GLU A 10 6.59 7.90 -14.93
N LEU A 11 5.63 7.85 -15.84
CA LEU A 11 4.19 7.95 -15.58
C LEU A 11 3.69 6.82 -14.67
N THR A 12 4.11 5.59 -14.95
CA THR A 12 3.76 4.38 -14.18
C THR A 12 4.55 4.23 -12.90
N ARG A 13 5.59 5.05 -12.68
CA ARG A 13 6.51 5.00 -11.52
C ARG A 13 7.20 3.64 -11.32
N LEU A 14 7.41 2.86 -12.38
CA LEU A 14 8.06 1.55 -12.32
C LEU A 14 9.47 1.59 -11.72
N LYS A 15 10.21 2.70 -11.91
CA LYS A 15 11.52 2.91 -11.28
C LYS A 15 11.45 3.19 -9.77
N LYS A 16 10.24 3.30 -9.18
CA LYS A 16 10.03 3.56 -7.76
C LYS A 16 9.27 2.40 -7.11
N PRO A 17 9.92 1.25 -6.86
CA PRO A 17 9.25 0.01 -6.47
C PRO A 17 8.47 0.10 -5.17
N ILE A 18 8.81 1.03 -4.28
CA ILE A 18 8.14 1.18 -2.98
C ILE A 18 6.60 1.24 -3.12
N GLY A 19 6.07 1.93 -4.14
CA GLY A 19 4.63 2.11 -4.29
C GLY A 19 3.87 0.81 -4.56
N PHE A 20 4.37 -0.06 -5.45
CA PHE A 20 3.72 -1.35 -5.70
C PHE A 20 4.08 -2.40 -4.64
N MET A 21 5.25 -2.29 -4.00
CA MET A 21 5.61 -3.19 -2.89
C MET A 21 4.70 -2.97 -1.67
N LEU A 22 4.36 -1.71 -1.35
CA LEU A 22 3.41 -1.42 -0.25
C LEU A 22 1.98 -1.90 -0.54
N LEU A 23 1.60 -2.04 -1.81
CA LEU A 23 0.35 -2.68 -2.22
C LEU A 23 0.44 -4.22 -2.22
N PHE A 24 1.62 -4.76 -2.53
CA PHE A 24 1.90 -6.19 -2.62
C PHE A 24 1.95 -6.89 -1.25
N TRP A 25 2.59 -6.26 -0.24
CA TRP A 25 2.79 -6.90 1.06
C TRP A 25 1.50 -7.34 1.74
N PRO A 26 0.43 -6.54 1.81
CA PRO A 26 -0.84 -6.99 2.37
C PRO A 26 -1.42 -8.22 1.66
N CYS A 27 -1.29 -8.31 0.32
CA CYS A 27 -1.73 -9.49 -0.43
C CYS A 27 -0.99 -10.75 0.05
N VAL A 28 0.33 -10.66 0.17
CA VAL A 28 1.18 -11.78 0.59
C VAL A 28 0.95 -12.13 2.06
N TRP A 29 0.70 -11.15 2.93
CA TRP A 29 0.36 -11.42 4.32
C TRP A 29 -0.95 -12.22 4.43
N GLY A 30 -2.00 -11.79 3.73
CA GLY A 30 -3.28 -12.49 3.72
C GLY A 30 -3.16 -13.89 3.11
N LEU A 31 -2.40 -14.02 2.02
CA LEU A 31 -2.10 -15.31 1.41
C LEU A 31 -1.38 -16.25 2.38
N THR A 32 -0.30 -15.77 3.02
CA THR A 32 0.50 -16.60 3.95
C THR A 32 -0.31 -17.00 5.17
N LEU A 33 -1.14 -16.09 5.69
CA LEU A 33 -2.03 -16.37 6.81
C LEU A 33 -3.00 -17.52 6.50
N ALA A 34 -3.51 -17.59 5.28
CA ALA A 34 -4.48 -18.57 4.81
C ALA A 34 -3.84 -19.89 4.37
N TYR A 35 -2.60 -19.86 3.87
CA TYR A 35 -2.02 -20.99 3.13
C TYR A 35 -1.67 -22.17 4.05
N ASP A 36 -1.97 -23.39 3.57
CA ASP A 36 -1.49 -24.64 4.16
C ASP A 36 -0.21 -25.09 3.43
N PHE A 37 0.93 -25.05 4.12
CA PHE A 37 2.23 -25.41 3.56
C PHE A 37 2.47 -26.93 3.45
N ASN A 38 1.56 -27.76 3.97
CA ASN A 38 1.52 -29.19 3.64
C ASN A 38 0.98 -29.45 2.22
N SER A 39 0.35 -28.45 1.63
CA SER A 39 -0.09 -28.48 0.23
C SER A 39 1.05 -28.09 -0.74
N SER A 40 0.73 -27.92 -2.02
CA SER A 40 1.72 -27.66 -3.07
C SER A 40 2.37 -26.28 -2.92
N ILE A 41 3.64 -26.22 -2.57
CA ILE A 41 4.46 -24.99 -2.51
C ILE A 41 4.48 -24.24 -3.86
N ILE A 42 4.30 -24.95 -4.98
CA ILE A 42 4.23 -24.36 -6.34
C ILE A 42 3.01 -23.44 -6.46
N HIS A 43 1.86 -23.84 -5.89
CA HIS A 43 0.65 -23.00 -5.88
C HIS A 43 0.85 -21.75 -5.05
N PHE A 44 1.55 -21.81 -3.92
CA PHE A 44 1.90 -20.64 -3.11
C PHE A 44 2.70 -19.62 -3.94
N PHE A 45 3.77 -20.07 -4.60
CA PHE A 45 4.59 -19.19 -5.46
C PHE A 45 3.82 -18.66 -6.67
N LYS A 46 2.92 -19.47 -7.26
CA LYS A 46 2.01 -18.99 -8.32
C LYS A 46 1.19 -17.79 -7.84
N PHE A 47 0.55 -17.87 -6.65
CA PHE A 47 -0.22 -16.77 -6.10
C PHE A 47 0.65 -15.54 -5.77
N ILE A 48 1.86 -15.74 -5.23
CA ILE A 48 2.81 -14.63 -5.01
C ILE A 48 3.09 -13.88 -6.31
N ILE A 49 3.37 -14.59 -7.41
CA ILE A 49 3.65 -13.99 -8.72
C ILE A 49 2.42 -13.24 -9.24
N LEU A 50 1.23 -13.84 -9.15
CA LEU A 50 -0.02 -13.21 -9.57
C LEU A 50 -0.30 -11.92 -8.78
N PHE A 51 -0.12 -11.92 -7.45
CA PHE A 51 -0.28 -10.72 -6.63
C PHE A 51 0.78 -9.67 -6.92
N LEU A 52 2.02 -10.06 -7.20
CA LEU A 52 3.08 -9.12 -7.59
C LEU A 52 2.75 -8.45 -8.92
N CYS A 53 2.36 -9.23 -9.93
CA CYS A 53 1.94 -8.69 -11.23
C CYS A 53 0.73 -7.77 -11.08
N GLY A 54 -0.31 -8.19 -10.35
CA GLY A 54 -1.48 -7.39 -10.06
C GLY A 54 -1.13 -6.07 -9.36
N SER A 55 -0.26 -6.11 -8.35
CA SER A 55 0.18 -4.92 -7.61
C SER A 55 0.95 -3.93 -8.50
N ILE A 56 1.84 -4.41 -9.38
CA ILE A 56 2.56 -3.57 -10.34
C ILE A 56 1.58 -2.89 -11.31
N LEU A 57 0.67 -3.66 -11.89
CA LEU A 57 -0.29 -3.18 -12.88
C LEU A 57 -1.27 -2.19 -12.28
N MET A 58 -1.91 -2.54 -11.15
CA MET A 58 -2.91 -1.68 -10.51
C MET A 58 -2.30 -0.43 -9.89
N ARG A 59 -1.10 -0.53 -9.31
CA ARG A 59 -0.38 0.66 -8.83
C ARG A 59 -0.02 1.59 -9.97
N SER A 60 0.43 1.05 -11.11
CA SER A 60 0.74 1.84 -12.31
C SER A 60 -0.50 2.54 -12.86
N ALA A 61 -1.61 1.85 -13.01
CA ALA A 61 -2.89 2.45 -13.43
C ALA A 61 -3.36 3.53 -12.44
N GLY A 62 -3.29 3.27 -11.13
CA GLY A 62 -3.65 4.22 -10.09
C GLY A 62 -2.78 5.49 -10.11
N CYS A 63 -1.47 5.38 -10.40
CA CYS A 63 -0.59 6.54 -10.58
C CYS A 63 -1.02 7.40 -11.76
N ILE A 64 -1.38 6.79 -12.89
CA ILE A 64 -1.83 7.51 -14.09
C ILE A 64 -3.13 8.27 -13.80
N ILE A 65 -4.11 7.59 -13.18
CA ILE A 65 -5.40 8.20 -12.84
C ILE A 65 -5.19 9.37 -11.86
N ASN A 66 -4.34 9.17 -10.85
CA ASN A 66 -4.02 10.25 -9.90
C ASN A 66 -3.38 11.45 -10.61
N ASP A 67 -2.42 11.25 -11.51
CA ASP A 67 -1.77 12.35 -12.27
C ASP A 67 -2.76 13.04 -13.21
N ILE A 68 -3.76 12.35 -13.77
CA ILE A 68 -4.83 12.95 -14.56
C ILE A 68 -5.72 13.85 -13.69
N VAL A 69 -6.17 13.33 -12.55
CA VAL A 69 -7.05 14.05 -11.62
C VAL A 69 -6.35 15.24 -11.00
N ASP A 70 -5.09 15.10 -10.68
CA ASP A 70 -4.29 16.12 -9.99
C ASP A 70 -3.54 17.08 -10.93
N LYS A 71 -3.70 16.99 -12.25
CA LYS A 71 -2.94 17.77 -13.22
C LYS A 71 -2.82 19.26 -12.86
N ASN A 72 -3.94 19.89 -12.50
CA ASN A 72 -3.98 21.34 -12.21
C ASN A 72 -3.29 21.70 -10.88
N PHE A 73 -3.17 20.74 -9.94
CA PHE A 73 -2.41 20.89 -8.71
C PHE A 73 -0.94 20.60 -8.94
N ASP A 74 -0.61 19.54 -9.66
CA ASP A 74 0.75 19.10 -9.94
C ASP A 74 1.58 20.14 -10.68
N ILE A 75 0.98 20.93 -11.56
CA ILE A 75 1.65 22.06 -12.26
C ILE A 75 2.17 23.13 -11.28
N LYS A 76 1.51 23.30 -10.12
CA LYS A 76 1.83 24.34 -9.13
C LYS A 76 2.87 23.89 -8.10
N VAL A 77 3.18 22.60 -8.01
CA VAL A 77 4.10 22.01 -7.02
C VAL A 77 5.45 21.74 -7.68
N GLU A 78 6.53 22.27 -7.11
CA GLU A 78 7.89 22.16 -7.65
C GLU A 78 8.29 20.69 -7.96
N ARG A 79 8.00 19.76 -7.04
CA ARG A 79 8.33 18.35 -7.17
C ARG A 79 7.54 17.61 -8.25
N THR A 80 6.31 18.07 -8.57
CA THR A 80 5.37 17.34 -9.44
C THR A 80 5.14 18.01 -10.79
N LYS A 81 5.51 19.27 -10.98
CA LYS A 81 5.35 20.03 -12.25
C LYS A 81 6.01 19.34 -13.45
N THR A 82 7.04 18.54 -13.25
CA THR A 82 7.77 17.80 -14.29
C THR A 82 7.14 16.48 -14.68
N ARG A 83 6.11 16.01 -13.94
CA ARG A 83 5.40 14.76 -14.25
C ARG A 83 4.86 14.75 -15.68
N PRO A 84 4.84 13.60 -16.38
CA PRO A 84 4.51 13.53 -17.80
C PRO A 84 3.15 14.14 -18.19
N ILE A 85 2.12 14.01 -17.36
CA ILE A 85 0.79 14.60 -17.61
C ILE A 85 0.76 16.08 -17.25
N ALA A 86 1.35 16.49 -16.13
CA ALA A 86 1.40 17.88 -15.70
C ALA A 86 2.20 18.74 -16.67
N SER A 87 3.36 18.25 -17.14
CA SER A 87 4.24 18.92 -18.11
C SER A 87 3.75 18.84 -19.57
N GLY A 88 2.67 18.12 -19.86
CA GLY A 88 2.15 17.96 -21.23
C GLY A 88 2.92 16.95 -22.10
N LYS A 89 3.93 16.25 -21.59
CA LYS A 89 4.68 15.21 -22.34
C LYS A 89 3.79 14.04 -22.74
N ILE A 90 2.76 13.73 -21.95
CA ILE A 90 1.72 12.74 -22.24
C ILE A 90 0.36 13.45 -22.13
N SER A 91 -0.48 13.31 -23.18
CA SER A 91 -1.84 13.85 -23.16
C SER A 91 -2.73 13.03 -22.20
N ILE A 92 -3.77 13.68 -21.65
CA ILE A 92 -4.77 12.99 -20.80
C ILE A 92 -5.38 11.79 -21.55
N LYS A 93 -5.71 11.96 -22.85
CA LYS A 93 -6.29 10.90 -23.68
C LYS A 93 -5.39 9.65 -23.72
N LEU A 94 -4.09 9.86 -23.95
CA LEU A 94 -3.12 8.78 -23.97
C LEU A 94 -2.93 8.17 -22.59
N GLY A 95 -2.94 8.97 -21.53
CA GLY A 95 -2.93 8.49 -20.15
C GLY A 95 -4.12 7.58 -19.84
N ILE A 96 -5.33 7.95 -20.25
CA ILE A 96 -6.53 7.09 -20.08
C ILE A 96 -6.36 5.76 -20.82
N ILE A 97 -5.86 5.78 -22.06
CA ILE A 97 -5.62 4.54 -22.83
C ILE A 97 -4.62 3.64 -22.10
N TYR A 98 -3.52 4.18 -21.58
CA TYR A 98 -2.54 3.40 -20.81
C TYR A 98 -3.15 2.83 -19.52
N ALA A 99 -3.94 3.61 -18.79
CA ALA A 99 -4.61 3.12 -17.59
C ALA A 99 -5.58 1.97 -17.90
N LEU A 100 -6.39 2.09 -18.95
CA LEU A 100 -7.32 1.04 -19.39
C LEU A 100 -6.59 -0.23 -19.82
N LEU A 101 -5.48 -0.13 -20.56
CA LEU A 101 -4.67 -1.27 -20.95
C LEU A 101 -4.07 -1.99 -19.73
N LEU A 102 -3.55 -1.23 -18.75
CA LEU A 102 -3.02 -1.80 -17.51
C LEU A 102 -4.13 -2.49 -16.71
N CYS A 103 -5.31 -1.89 -16.59
CA CYS A 103 -6.46 -2.50 -15.93
C CYS A 103 -6.93 -3.78 -16.67
N PHE A 104 -6.92 -3.78 -17.99
CA PHE A 104 -7.26 -4.95 -18.79
C PHE A 104 -6.28 -6.11 -18.54
N VAL A 105 -4.97 -5.85 -18.56
CA VAL A 105 -3.96 -6.87 -18.23
C VAL A 105 -4.10 -7.34 -16.78
N ALA A 106 -4.39 -6.43 -15.84
CA ALA A 106 -4.65 -6.79 -14.46
C ALA A 106 -5.90 -7.68 -14.31
N LEU A 107 -6.92 -7.48 -15.13
CA LEU A 107 -8.10 -8.35 -15.18
C LEU A 107 -7.72 -9.77 -15.63
N LEU A 108 -6.85 -9.93 -16.63
CA LEU A 108 -6.37 -11.26 -17.06
C LEU A 108 -5.60 -11.97 -15.93
N VAL A 109 -4.84 -11.23 -15.13
CA VAL A 109 -4.20 -11.77 -13.92
C VAL A 109 -5.26 -12.18 -12.90
N LEU A 110 -6.26 -11.34 -12.64
CA LEU A 110 -7.33 -11.58 -11.67
C LEU A 110 -8.17 -12.82 -12.01
N LEU A 111 -8.39 -13.12 -13.28
CA LEU A 111 -9.16 -14.29 -13.73
C LEU A 111 -8.50 -15.64 -13.37
N ASN A 112 -7.28 -15.65 -12.84
CA ASN A 112 -6.63 -16.86 -12.29
C ASN A 112 -7.02 -17.19 -10.85
N PHE A 113 -7.83 -16.35 -10.20
CA PHE A 113 -8.32 -16.56 -8.85
C PHE A 113 -9.74 -17.16 -8.84
N ASN A 114 -10.20 -17.58 -7.67
CA ASN A 114 -11.58 -18.05 -7.50
C ASN A 114 -12.60 -16.91 -7.64
N SER A 115 -13.86 -17.26 -7.93
CA SER A 115 -14.93 -16.29 -8.19
C SER A 115 -15.17 -15.32 -7.02
N PHE A 116 -15.04 -15.78 -5.78
CA PHE A 116 -15.22 -14.94 -4.61
C PHE A 116 -14.15 -13.83 -4.55
N THR A 117 -12.88 -14.19 -4.76
CA THR A 117 -11.76 -13.23 -4.81
C THR A 117 -11.93 -12.24 -5.97
N ILE A 118 -12.42 -12.70 -7.13
CA ILE A 118 -12.70 -11.83 -8.28
C ILE A 118 -13.76 -10.79 -7.91
N ILE A 119 -14.90 -11.21 -7.36
CA ILE A 119 -15.97 -10.30 -6.93
C ILE A 119 -15.46 -9.31 -5.89
N LEU A 120 -14.73 -9.80 -4.90
CA LEU A 120 -14.16 -8.95 -3.85
C LEU A 120 -13.17 -7.92 -4.40
N ALA A 121 -12.35 -8.29 -5.39
CA ALA A 121 -11.44 -7.37 -6.08
C ALA A 121 -12.22 -6.27 -6.81
N PHE A 122 -13.31 -6.60 -7.50
CA PHE A 122 -14.18 -5.59 -8.10
C PHE A 122 -14.79 -4.64 -7.06
N CYS A 123 -15.17 -5.12 -5.89
CA CYS A 123 -15.66 -4.28 -4.79
C CYS A 123 -14.60 -3.27 -4.29
N SER A 124 -13.30 -3.53 -4.48
CA SER A 124 -12.24 -2.59 -4.13
C SER A 124 -12.03 -1.46 -5.15
N MET A 125 -12.51 -1.61 -6.40
CA MET A 125 -12.27 -0.64 -7.47
C MET A 125 -12.84 0.76 -7.17
N PRO A 126 -14.09 0.91 -6.66
CA PRO A 126 -14.62 2.23 -6.29
C PRO A 126 -13.72 2.96 -5.30
N LEU A 127 -13.12 2.25 -4.34
CA LEU A 127 -12.18 2.83 -3.38
C LEU A 127 -10.92 3.37 -4.08
N ALA A 128 -10.35 2.60 -5.00
CA ALA A 128 -9.16 3.01 -5.73
C ALA A 128 -9.38 4.23 -6.62
N PHE A 129 -10.54 4.32 -7.29
CA PHE A 129 -10.86 5.43 -8.18
C PHE A 129 -11.29 6.70 -7.45
N THR A 130 -11.87 6.61 -6.26
CA THR A 130 -12.30 7.77 -5.46
C THR A 130 -11.19 8.36 -4.60
N TYR A 131 -10.15 7.58 -4.29
CA TYR A 131 -9.01 8.02 -3.47
C TYR A 131 -8.43 9.39 -3.85
N PRO A 132 -8.14 9.73 -5.15
CA PRO A 132 -7.51 11.01 -5.50
C PRO A 132 -8.35 12.24 -5.13
N TYR A 133 -9.65 12.07 -4.95
CA TYR A 133 -10.57 13.16 -4.63
C TYR A 133 -10.65 13.46 -3.13
N ILE A 134 -10.33 12.49 -2.26
CA ILE A 134 -10.52 12.59 -0.81
C ILE A 134 -9.76 13.78 -0.20
N LYS A 135 -8.54 14.06 -0.64
CA LYS A 135 -7.71 15.17 -0.17
C LYS A 135 -8.27 16.57 -0.42
N ARG A 136 -9.35 16.69 -1.23
CA ARG A 136 -10.00 17.97 -1.54
C ARG A 136 -11.00 18.40 -0.47
N PHE A 137 -11.58 17.44 0.26
CA PHE A 137 -12.63 17.70 1.24
C PHE A 137 -12.35 17.12 2.64
N SER A 138 -11.49 16.13 2.78
CA SER A 138 -11.18 15.48 4.05
C SER A 138 -9.69 15.57 4.41
N HIS A 139 -9.38 15.69 5.71
CA HIS A 139 -8.02 15.59 6.23
C HIS A 139 -7.53 14.14 6.41
N TRP A 140 -8.32 13.14 6.01
CA TRP A 140 -8.04 11.72 6.20
C TRP A 140 -7.75 10.92 4.90
N PRO A 141 -7.10 11.51 3.87
CA PRO A 141 -6.75 10.74 2.66
C PRO A 141 -5.83 9.56 2.96
N GLN A 142 -4.96 9.65 3.99
CA GLN A 142 -4.08 8.57 4.40
C GLN A 142 -4.84 7.38 5.00
N LEU A 143 -5.91 7.63 5.76
CA LEU A 143 -6.81 6.58 6.24
C LEU A 143 -7.52 5.88 5.08
N TYR A 144 -8.02 6.67 4.12
CA TYR A 144 -8.67 6.14 2.94
C TYR A 144 -7.71 5.31 2.07
N LEU A 145 -6.45 5.77 1.95
CA LEU A 145 -5.39 4.99 1.32
C LEU A 145 -5.17 3.66 2.07
N GLY A 146 -5.16 3.70 3.40
CA GLY A 146 -5.05 2.50 4.24
C GLY A 146 -6.14 1.49 3.95
N ILE A 147 -7.39 1.93 3.86
CA ILE A 147 -8.53 1.08 3.49
C ILE A 147 -8.29 0.48 2.10
N THR A 148 -7.90 1.28 1.13
CA THR A 148 -7.75 0.86 -0.28
C THR A 148 -6.56 -0.08 -0.49
N PHE A 149 -5.37 0.28 0.04
CA PHE A 149 -4.13 -0.48 -0.21
C PHE A 149 -4.12 -1.83 0.49
N ASN A 150 -4.63 -1.88 1.72
CA ASN A 150 -4.60 -3.11 2.49
C ASN A 150 -5.75 -4.08 2.13
N PHE A 151 -6.67 -3.68 1.24
CA PHE A 151 -7.72 -4.57 0.73
C PHE A 151 -7.13 -5.87 0.14
N GLY A 152 -5.90 -5.77 -0.35
CA GLY A 152 -5.11 -6.91 -0.81
C GLY A 152 -4.94 -8.03 0.23
N LEU A 153 -4.97 -7.72 1.54
CA LEU A 153 -4.90 -8.72 2.60
C LEU A 153 -6.13 -9.65 2.57
N LEU A 154 -7.30 -9.07 2.37
CA LEU A 154 -8.54 -9.85 2.22
C LEU A 154 -8.51 -10.67 0.93
N LEU A 155 -7.98 -10.11 -0.18
CA LEU A 155 -7.82 -10.84 -1.44
C LEU A 155 -6.84 -12.02 -1.29
N GLY A 156 -5.73 -11.83 -0.57
CA GLY A 156 -4.77 -12.88 -0.27
C GLY A 156 -5.39 -14.05 0.49
N TRP A 157 -6.18 -13.76 1.51
CA TRP A 157 -6.92 -14.76 2.28
C TRP A 157 -7.95 -15.49 1.43
N THR A 158 -8.79 -14.76 0.72
CA THR A 158 -9.89 -15.34 -0.08
C THR A 158 -9.40 -16.12 -1.29
N ALA A 159 -8.18 -15.87 -1.78
CA ALA A 159 -7.56 -16.66 -2.83
C ALA A 159 -7.43 -18.15 -2.44
N VAL A 160 -7.36 -18.44 -1.13
CA VAL A 160 -7.25 -19.79 -0.59
C VAL A 160 -8.62 -20.32 -0.13
N PHE A 161 -9.33 -19.56 0.72
CA PHE A 161 -10.54 -20.07 1.39
C PHE A 161 -11.85 -19.75 0.67
N SER A 162 -11.87 -18.87 -0.33
CA SER A 162 -13.10 -18.42 -1.01
C SER A 162 -14.18 -17.83 -0.08
N GLU A 163 -13.79 -17.39 1.11
CA GLU A 163 -14.65 -16.76 2.13
C GLU A 163 -13.86 -15.80 3.00
N ILE A 164 -14.54 -14.94 3.74
CA ILE A 164 -13.91 -14.02 4.70
C ILE A 164 -14.22 -14.53 6.12
N SER A 165 -13.18 -14.55 6.96
CA SER A 165 -13.30 -14.85 8.38
C SER A 165 -12.82 -13.69 9.25
N THR A 166 -12.95 -13.82 10.57
CA THR A 166 -12.60 -12.74 11.52
C THR A 166 -11.10 -12.40 11.49
N GLN A 167 -10.23 -13.41 11.31
CA GLN A 167 -8.79 -13.26 11.41
C GLN A 167 -8.22 -12.27 10.37
N PRO A 168 -8.49 -12.43 9.06
CA PRO A 168 -8.00 -11.47 8.06
C PRO A 168 -8.65 -10.08 8.22
N ILE A 169 -9.89 -9.97 8.73
CA ILE A 169 -10.51 -8.66 9.00
C ILE A 169 -9.74 -7.92 10.10
N ILE A 170 -9.40 -8.60 11.19
CA ILE A 170 -8.64 -8.00 12.29
C ILE A 170 -7.26 -7.56 11.82
N PHE A 171 -6.57 -8.38 11.04
CA PHE A 171 -5.27 -8.00 10.50
C PHE A 171 -5.37 -6.86 9.49
N TYR A 172 -6.41 -6.85 8.65
CA TYR A 172 -6.70 -5.74 7.73
C TYR A 172 -6.89 -4.42 8.46
N LEU A 173 -7.65 -4.41 9.56
CA LEU A 173 -7.81 -3.22 10.39
C LEU A 173 -6.46 -2.72 10.92
N GLY A 174 -5.60 -3.63 11.39
CA GLY A 174 -4.24 -3.29 11.77
C GLY A 174 -3.44 -2.68 10.62
N ALA A 175 -3.46 -3.32 9.45
CA ALA A 175 -2.72 -2.86 8.28
C ALA A 175 -3.16 -1.46 7.80
N ILE A 176 -4.45 -1.09 7.98
CA ILE A 176 -4.94 0.28 7.74
C ILE A 176 -4.17 1.28 8.62
N PHE A 177 -3.98 0.98 9.91
CA PHE A 177 -3.25 1.87 10.83
C PHE A 177 -1.75 1.93 10.51
N TRP A 178 -1.13 0.83 10.05
CA TRP A 178 0.24 0.88 9.53
C TRP A 178 0.35 1.85 8.35
N THR A 179 -0.56 1.75 7.38
CA THR A 179 -0.59 2.66 6.22
C THR A 179 -0.82 4.10 6.66
N LEU A 180 -1.75 4.33 7.58
CA LEU A 180 -2.02 5.64 8.13
C LEU A 180 -0.75 6.28 8.74
N GLY A 181 0.06 5.49 9.48
CA GLY A 181 1.31 5.96 10.05
C GLY A 181 2.35 6.30 8.98
N TYR A 182 2.69 5.36 8.09
CA TYR A 182 3.77 5.59 7.13
C TYR A 182 3.42 6.62 6.06
N ASP A 183 2.16 6.70 5.64
CA ASP A 183 1.76 7.68 4.62
C ASP A 183 1.61 9.08 5.20
N THR A 184 1.31 9.20 6.50
CA THR A 184 1.44 10.48 7.23
C THR A 184 2.91 10.93 7.26
N VAL A 185 3.88 10.02 7.53
CA VAL A 185 5.31 10.34 7.41
C VAL A 185 5.66 10.81 6.00
N TYR A 186 5.13 10.13 4.97
CA TYR A 186 5.35 10.50 3.58
C TYR A 186 4.84 11.91 3.26
N GLY A 187 3.68 12.30 3.77
CA GLY A 187 3.08 13.61 3.52
C GLY A 187 3.88 14.79 4.08
N TYR A 188 4.79 14.58 5.05
CA TYR A 188 5.69 15.64 5.52
C TYR A 188 6.73 16.09 4.50
N GLN A 189 6.94 15.36 3.40
CA GLN A 189 7.83 15.80 2.31
C GLN A 189 7.33 17.05 1.61
N ASP A 190 6.02 17.17 1.43
CA ASP A 190 5.38 18.22 0.63
C ASP A 190 4.51 19.15 1.48
N ILE A 191 4.58 19.08 2.81
CA ILE A 191 3.63 19.75 3.71
C ILE A 191 3.52 21.26 3.46
N LYS A 192 4.62 21.92 3.09
CA LYS A 192 4.64 23.35 2.79
C LYS A 192 3.87 23.70 1.51
N ASP A 193 4.09 22.88 0.47
CA ASP A 193 3.41 23.06 -0.80
C ASP A 193 1.91 22.72 -0.68
N ASP A 194 1.59 21.64 0.06
CA ASP A 194 0.23 21.19 0.31
C ASP A 194 -0.59 22.25 1.08
N GLU A 195 0.01 22.93 2.08
CA GLU A 195 -0.61 24.03 2.81
C GLU A 195 -0.91 25.23 1.89
N ILE A 196 0.02 25.61 0.99
CA ILE A 196 -0.16 26.73 0.06
C ILE A 196 -1.29 26.45 -0.94
N ILE A 197 -1.40 25.21 -1.41
CA ILE A 197 -2.38 24.79 -2.41
C ILE A 197 -3.75 24.54 -1.79
N GLY A 198 -3.82 24.37 -0.44
CA GLY A 198 -5.05 24.08 0.30
C GLY A 198 -5.47 22.61 0.23
N VAL A 199 -4.56 21.68 -0.04
CA VAL A 199 -4.79 20.24 0.03
C VAL A 199 -4.85 19.81 1.50
N LYS A 200 -5.75 18.88 1.81
CA LYS A 200 -5.95 18.37 3.17
C LYS A 200 -5.24 17.03 3.36
N SER A 201 -4.59 16.86 4.54
CA SER A 201 -3.90 15.61 4.90
C SER A 201 -3.81 15.44 6.41
N THR A 202 -3.54 14.20 6.88
CA THR A 202 -3.23 13.93 8.29
C THR A 202 -1.91 14.58 8.71
N SER A 203 -0.95 14.74 7.80
CA SER A 203 0.32 15.45 8.06
C SER A 203 0.09 16.91 8.44
N ILE A 204 -0.86 17.60 7.78
CA ILE A 204 -1.28 18.95 8.12
C ILE A 204 -2.07 18.95 9.42
N LEU A 205 -3.03 18.03 9.60
CA LEU A 205 -3.90 17.96 10.76
C LEU A 205 -3.10 17.76 12.06
N PHE A 206 -2.10 16.87 12.02
CA PHE A 206 -1.28 16.50 13.18
C PHE A 206 0.10 17.17 13.20
N LYS A 207 0.27 18.27 12.49
CA LYS A 207 1.52 19.04 12.38
C LYS A 207 2.12 19.44 13.74
N LYS A 208 1.28 19.70 14.75
CA LYS A 208 1.73 20.08 16.10
C LYS A 208 2.37 18.91 16.86
N ASN A 209 1.86 17.69 16.70
CA ASN A 209 2.29 16.51 17.45
C ASN A 209 2.45 15.28 16.52
N PRO A 210 3.34 15.35 15.50
CA PRO A 210 3.44 14.32 14.48
C PRO A 210 3.86 12.96 15.04
N LYS A 211 4.86 12.93 15.95
CA LYS A 211 5.36 11.69 16.54
C LYS A 211 4.29 10.94 17.33
N MET A 212 3.46 11.67 18.08
CA MET A 212 2.39 11.07 18.87
C MET A 212 1.34 10.40 17.99
N PHE A 213 0.93 11.05 16.91
CA PHE A 213 -0.04 10.47 15.97
C PHE A 213 0.50 9.20 15.30
N ILE A 214 1.75 9.23 14.81
CA ILE A 214 2.41 8.08 14.18
C ILE A 214 2.58 6.95 15.21
N PHE A 215 2.95 7.26 16.46
CA PHE A 215 3.06 6.28 17.53
C PHE A 215 1.74 5.53 17.76
N PHE A 216 0.62 6.24 17.90
CA PHE A 216 -0.68 5.60 18.11
C PHE A 216 -1.11 4.78 16.90
N SER A 217 -0.82 5.24 15.68
CA SER A 217 -1.09 4.49 14.47
C SER A 217 -0.31 3.16 14.46
N TYR A 218 0.98 3.19 14.75
CA TYR A 218 1.80 1.97 14.82
C TYR A 218 1.43 1.07 16.00
N LEU A 219 1.07 1.65 17.16
CA LEU A 219 0.60 0.89 18.31
C LEU A 219 -0.67 0.10 17.98
N LEU A 220 -1.65 0.72 17.32
CA LEU A 220 -2.87 0.05 16.88
C LEU A 220 -2.55 -1.07 15.88
N PHE A 221 -1.65 -0.85 14.92
CA PHE A 221 -1.18 -1.94 14.05
C PHE A 221 -0.64 -3.11 14.85
N VAL A 222 0.25 -2.87 15.82
CA VAL A 222 0.87 -3.93 16.64
C VAL A 222 -0.19 -4.70 17.43
N ILE A 223 -1.14 -3.99 18.04
CA ILE A 223 -2.23 -4.63 18.81
C ILE A 223 -3.04 -5.57 17.89
N PHE A 224 -3.49 -5.11 16.74
CA PHE A 224 -4.28 -5.92 15.81
C PHE A 224 -3.46 -7.09 15.22
N TYR A 225 -2.18 -6.88 14.93
CA TYR A 225 -1.29 -7.92 14.42
C TYR A 225 -1.09 -9.05 15.44
N LEU A 226 -0.76 -8.70 16.69
CA LEU A 226 -0.60 -9.70 17.76
C LEU A 226 -1.92 -10.37 18.10
N PHE A 227 -3.04 -9.64 18.06
CA PHE A 227 -4.36 -10.21 18.27
C PHE A 227 -4.75 -11.19 17.14
N THR A 228 -4.33 -10.92 15.91
CA THR A 228 -4.48 -11.88 14.80
C THR A 228 -3.72 -13.18 15.10
N GLY A 229 -2.48 -13.10 15.58
CA GLY A 229 -1.70 -14.28 15.99
C GLY A 229 -2.40 -15.08 17.10
N PHE A 230 -2.99 -14.38 18.07
CA PHE A 230 -3.78 -15.02 19.13
C PHE A 230 -5.02 -15.74 18.57
N LEU A 231 -5.79 -15.12 17.68
CA LEU A 231 -6.96 -15.73 17.03
C LEU A 231 -6.58 -16.93 16.16
N MET A 232 -5.41 -16.89 15.52
CA MET A 232 -4.87 -18.00 14.73
C MET A 232 -4.25 -19.11 15.59
N LYS A 233 -4.17 -18.93 16.93
CA LYS A 233 -3.52 -19.84 17.87
C LYS A 233 -2.05 -20.11 17.53
N PHE A 234 -1.35 -19.06 17.07
CA PHE A 234 0.06 -19.16 16.74
C PHE A 234 0.93 -19.45 17.97
N SER A 235 2.08 -20.08 17.73
CA SER A 235 3.02 -20.48 18.76
C SER A 235 3.67 -19.29 19.47
N LEU A 236 4.32 -19.54 20.62
CA LEU A 236 5.11 -18.51 21.31
C LEU A 236 6.20 -17.93 20.40
N LEU A 237 6.73 -18.73 19.48
CA LEU A 237 7.77 -18.29 18.54
C LEU A 237 7.29 -17.14 17.64
N PHE A 238 6.03 -17.18 17.18
CA PHE A 238 5.46 -16.05 16.43
C PHE A 238 5.56 -14.74 17.21
N PHE A 239 5.20 -14.74 18.49
CA PHE A 239 5.24 -13.52 19.33
C PHE A 239 6.66 -13.05 19.61
N LEU A 240 7.62 -13.98 19.75
CA LEU A 240 9.03 -13.63 19.91
C LEU A 240 9.61 -13.02 18.63
N ILE A 241 9.35 -13.61 17.47
CA ILE A 241 9.83 -13.08 16.18
C ILE A 241 9.12 -11.75 15.85
N ALA A 242 7.87 -11.55 16.27
CA ALA A 242 7.14 -10.29 16.09
C ALA A 242 7.86 -9.09 16.73
N LEU A 243 8.73 -9.30 17.71
CA LEU A 243 9.56 -8.22 18.27
C LEU A 243 10.47 -7.57 17.23
N VAL A 244 10.87 -8.29 16.17
CA VAL A 244 11.74 -7.75 15.10
C VAL A 244 11.03 -6.65 14.30
N PRO A 245 9.87 -6.89 13.67
CA PRO A 245 9.13 -5.82 13.00
C PRO A 245 8.66 -4.72 13.96
N ILE A 246 8.30 -5.04 15.21
CA ILE A 246 7.93 -4.03 16.22
C ILE A 246 9.12 -3.11 16.49
N THR A 247 10.32 -3.67 16.71
CA THR A 247 11.55 -2.86 16.88
C THR A 247 11.82 -1.98 15.66
N HIS A 248 11.56 -2.47 14.46
CA HIS A 248 11.69 -1.67 13.24
C HIS A 248 10.77 -0.43 13.24
N LEU A 249 9.49 -0.56 13.67
CA LEU A 249 8.59 0.58 13.82
C LEU A 249 9.06 1.56 14.89
N VAL A 250 9.54 1.07 16.02
CA VAL A 250 10.12 1.91 17.09
C VAL A 250 11.32 2.70 16.57
N LEU A 251 12.21 2.06 15.82
CA LEU A 251 13.36 2.74 15.21
C LEU A 251 12.96 3.79 14.17
N GLN A 252 11.89 3.52 13.39
CA GLN A 252 11.32 4.53 12.48
C GLN A 252 10.86 5.76 13.26
N LEU A 253 10.13 5.56 14.36
CA LEU A 253 9.59 6.64 15.19
C LEU A 253 10.70 7.47 15.88
N ILE A 254 11.74 6.79 16.38
CA ILE A 254 12.91 7.47 17.00
C ILE A 254 13.62 8.34 15.98
N LYS A 255 13.86 7.80 14.76
CA LYS A 255 14.58 8.49 13.68
C LYS A 255 13.75 9.53 12.94
N PHE A 256 12.43 9.55 13.14
CA PHE A 256 11.54 10.45 12.41
C PHE A 256 11.77 11.91 12.79
N ASN A 257 12.02 12.73 11.77
CA ASN A 257 12.11 14.18 11.85
C ASN A 257 11.21 14.82 10.78
N SER A 258 10.10 15.41 11.19
CA SER A 258 9.12 16.04 10.30
C SER A 258 9.65 17.25 9.54
N ASN A 259 10.77 17.87 9.99
CA ASN A 259 11.37 19.04 9.36
C ASN A 259 12.35 18.67 8.23
N GLU A 260 12.65 17.39 8.05
CA GLU A 260 13.60 16.88 7.05
C GLU A 260 12.90 16.03 5.99
N PRO A 261 12.53 16.57 4.81
CA PRO A 261 11.85 15.82 3.74
C PRO A 261 12.57 14.54 3.31
N PHE A 262 13.90 14.59 3.26
CA PHE A 262 14.71 13.41 2.90
C PHE A 262 14.63 12.31 3.95
N ASN A 263 14.63 12.66 5.24
CA ASN A 263 14.43 11.72 6.34
C ASN A 263 13.05 11.05 6.24
N CYS A 264 12.00 11.83 6.00
CA CYS A 264 10.64 11.32 5.82
C CYS A 264 10.57 10.33 4.65
N LEU A 265 11.21 10.63 3.51
CA LEU A 265 11.29 9.71 2.37
C LEU A 265 12.03 8.42 2.71
N LYS A 266 13.13 8.50 3.45
CA LYS A 266 13.92 7.33 3.88
C LYS A 266 13.10 6.41 4.78
N ILE A 267 12.39 6.97 5.75
CA ILE A 267 11.50 6.22 6.64
C ILE A 267 10.34 5.60 5.86
N PHE A 268 9.69 6.35 4.97
CA PHE A 268 8.65 5.81 4.09
C PHE A 268 9.16 4.59 3.30
N LYS A 269 10.33 4.69 2.67
CA LYS A 269 10.92 3.59 1.91
C LYS A 269 11.26 2.36 2.75
N SER A 270 11.61 2.55 4.03
CA SER A 270 11.95 1.43 4.94
C SER A 270 10.73 0.54 5.26
N ASN A 271 9.50 0.99 4.95
CA ASN A 271 8.31 0.15 5.09
C ASN A 271 8.28 -1.04 4.11
N ASN A 272 9.09 -1.03 3.06
CA ASN A 272 9.31 -2.24 2.27
C ASN A 272 10.01 -3.34 3.08
N GLN A 273 11.01 -2.98 3.89
CA GLN A 273 11.67 -3.92 4.80
C GLN A 273 10.69 -4.39 5.89
N PHE A 274 9.90 -3.47 6.44
CA PHE A 274 8.87 -3.83 7.40
C PHE A 274 7.87 -4.85 6.82
N GLY A 275 7.38 -4.63 5.60
CA GLY A 275 6.48 -5.57 4.92
C GLY A 275 7.09 -6.95 4.77
N PHE A 276 8.38 -7.03 4.43
CA PHE A 276 9.13 -8.28 4.36
C PHE A 276 9.29 -8.95 5.73
N LEU A 277 9.57 -8.19 6.79
CA LEU A 277 9.73 -8.75 8.14
C LEU A 277 8.43 -9.38 8.67
N ILE A 278 7.28 -8.76 8.42
CA ILE A 278 5.97 -9.36 8.74
C ILE A 278 5.75 -10.66 7.94
N PHE A 279 6.05 -10.64 6.64
CA PHE A 279 5.96 -11.83 5.81
C PHE A 279 6.82 -12.97 6.34
N MET A 280 8.08 -12.70 6.70
CA MET A 280 8.99 -13.71 7.26
C MET A 280 8.48 -14.28 8.59
N ASN A 281 7.93 -13.43 9.47
CA ASN A 281 7.35 -13.93 10.72
C ASN A 281 6.17 -14.88 10.45
N LEU A 282 5.27 -14.54 9.53
CA LEU A 282 4.16 -15.39 9.14
C LEU A 282 4.61 -16.71 8.51
N ILE A 283 5.61 -16.67 7.60
CA ILE A 283 6.16 -17.86 6.95
C ILE A 283 6.77 -18.80 7.97
N ILE A 284 7.62 -18.29 8.87
CA ILE A 284 8.31 -19.13 9.89
C ILE A 284 7.25 -19.84 10.74
N GLU A 285 6.23 -19.14 11.19
CA GLU A 285 5.16 -19.75 11.98
C GLU A 285 4.40 -20.81 11.19
N LYS A 286 4.00 -20.52 9.96
CA LYS A 286 3.16 -21.39 9.13
C LYS A 286 3.88 -22.63 8.60
N VAL A 287 5.20 -22.59 8.46
CA VAL A 287 6.01 -23.75 7.99
C VAL A 287 6.34 -24.70 9.16
N GLN A 288 6.26 -24.23 10.41
CA GLN A 288 6.53 -25.06 11.59
C GLN A 288 5.30 -25.85 12.10
N ILE A 289 4.12 -25.44 11.69
CA ILE A 289 2.85 -26.10 12.02
C ILE A 289 2.53 -27.13 10.94
#